data_696deafdba14cf07df04b8d40479b1df
#
_entry.id   696deafdba14cf07df04b8d40479b1df
#
_cell.length_a   1.000
_cell.length_b   1.000
_cell.length_c   1.000
_cell.angle_alpha   90.00
_cell.angle_beta   90.00
_cell.angle_gamma   90.00
#
_symmetry.space_group_name_H-M   'P 1'
#
loop_
_entity.id
_entity.type
_entity.pdbx_description
1 polymer ?
#
loop_
_entity_poly.entity_id
_entity_poly.type
_entity_poly.pdbx_seq_one_letter_code
_entity_poly.pdbx_strand_id
1 'polypeptide(L)'
;MPASRARTRDGGPHDGQLRSDEIAIELRDDRSTVEAVLAGDRDAFRRFVDREGPAIVRACYRVLGDVHEAEDAAQEAFVTAYRSLPSWRGDGPFGAWLTRIAVRIAVRQAGRRKSVAWLDVTAEPGSTAAAAINSASIDASSSNDPMLLSLRTERATAVRREVARLSDPYRETVSLRFFGELTLEEIARQTGRPLGTVKTHLHRGLLRLRESIEQGGGA
;
A
#
# COMPACT_ATOMS: atom_id res chain seq x y z
N MET A 1 39.92 -23.25 -37.18
CA MET A 1 39.63 -21.94 -36.63
C MET A 1 38.15 -21.65 -36.78
N PRO A 2 37.30 -21.84 -35.74
CA PRO A 2 35.91 -21.36 -35.78
C PRO A 2 35.78 -20.06 -35.02
N ALA A 3 35.12 -19.08 -35.63
CA ALA A 3 34.86 -17.77 -35.15
C ALA A 3 33.85 -17.75 -34.00
N SER A 4 34.23 -17.09 -32.91
CA SER A 4 33.41 -16.76 -31.75
C SER A 4 32.27 -15.79 -32.16
N ARG A 5 31.01 -16.23 -32.06
CA ARG A 5 29.83 -15.37 -32.16
C ARG A 5 29.60 -14.74 -30.81
N ALA A 6 29.99 -13.47 -30.67
CA ALA A 6 29.55 -12.63 -29.60
C ALA A 6 28.02 -12.41 -29.73
N ARG A 7 27.25 -12.87 -28.72
CA ARG A 7 25.83 -12.51 -28.56
C ARG A 7 25.78 -11.11 -27.96
N THR A 8 25.51 -10.13 -28.77
CA THR A 8 25.06 -8.81 -28.32
C THR A 8 23.75 -8.98 -27.56
N ARG A 9 23.78 -8.69 -26.28
CA ARG A 9 22.57 -8.44 -25.47
C ARG A 9 22.07 -7.07 -25.89
N ASP A 10 21.10 -7.05 -26.78
CA ASP A 10 20.29 -5.88 -27.09
C ASP A 10 19.26 -5.73 -25.97
N GLY A 11 19.65 -5.08 -24.88
CA GLY A 11 18.76 -4.57 -23.83
C GLY A 11 18.28 -3.20 -24.28
N GLY A 12 17.20 -3.17 -25.06
CA GLY A 12 16.70 -1.95 -25.68
C GLY A 12 16.25 -0.89 -24.66
N PRO A 13 16.43 0.40 -24.99
CA PRO A 13 16.00 1.56 -24.20
C PRO A 13 14.47 1.76 -24.17
N HIS A 14 13.67 0.85 -24.73
CA HIS A 14 12.23 1.02 -24.92
C HIS A 14 11.37 0.91 -23.65
N ASP A 15 11.73 0.07 -22.67
CA ASP A 15 10.88 -0.14 -21.49
C ASP A 15 10.81 1.08 -20.55
N GLY A 16 11.90 1.80 -20.41
CA GLY A 16 11.96 3.01 -19.59
C GLY A 16 11.19 4.19 -20.20
N GLN A 17 11.23 4.31 -21.52
CA GLN A 17 10.56 5.38 -22.24
C GLN A 17 9.04 5.18 -22.24
N LEU A 18 8.56 3.96 -22.50
CA LEU A 18 7.13 3.62 -22.47
C LEU A 18 6.50 3.91 -21.10
N ARG A 19 7.16 3.51 -20.01
CA ARG A 19 6.69 3.82 -18.64
C ARG A 19 6.66 5.31 -18.35
N SER A 20 7.63 6.07 -18.84
CA SER A 20 7.67 7.54 -18.67
C SER A 20 6.53 8.22 -19.41
N ASP A 21 6.22 7.74 -20.61
CA ASP A 21 5.14 8.29 -21.44
C ASP A 21 3.76 7.94 -20.86
N GLU A 22 3.58 6.72 -20.35
CA GLU A 22 2.35 6.29 -19.64
C GLU A 22 2.10 7.13 -18.40
N ILE A 23 3.12 7.33 -17.55
CA ILE A 23 3.03 8.20 -16.36
C ILE A 23 2.70 9.64 -16.75
N ALA A 24 3.27 10.16 -17.84
CA ALA A 24 3.00 11.52 -18.31
C ALA A 24 1.55 11.69 -18.81
N ILE A 25 0.98 10.67 -19.45
CA ILE A 25 -0.42 10.65 -19.87
C ILE A 25 -1.34 10.61 -18.65
N GLU A 26 -1.07 9.69 -17.71
CA GLU A 26 -1.83 9.57 -16.47
C GLU A 26 -1.84 10.88 -15.67
N LEU A 27 -0.69 11.53 -15.53
CA LEU A 27 -0.58 12.82 -14.84
C LEU A 27 -1.39 13.93 -15.51
N ARG A 28 -1.49 13.93 -16.84
CA ARG A 28 -2.31 14.89 -17.58
C ARG A 28 -3.79 14.67 -17.32
N ASP A 29 -4.25 13.41 -17.37
CA ASP A 29 -5.62 13.03 -17.09
C ASP A 29 -6.00 13.34 -15.64
N ASP A 30 -5.12 13.06 -14.69
CA ASP A 30 -5.31 13.38 -13.29
C ASP A 30 -5.49 14.88 -13.06
N ARG A 31 -4.61 15.71 -13.68
CA ARG A 31 -4.71 17.17 -13.57
C ARG A 31 -6.01 17.71 -14.14
N SER A 32 -6.39 17.27 -15.33
CA SER A 32 -7.64 17.71 -15.96
C SER A 32 -8.86 17.31 -15.13
N THR A 33 -8.84 16.12 -14.52
CA THR A 33 -9.91 15.65 -13.65
C THR A 33 -9.97 16.46 -12.35
N VAL A 34 -8.83 16.76 -11.73
CA VAL A 34 -8.75 17.61 -10.52
C VAL A 34 -9.25 19.02 -10.81
N GLU A 35 -8.85 19.61 -11.92
CA GLU A 35 -9.31 20.95 -12.35
C GLU A 35 -10.84 20.98 -12.52
N ALA A 36 -11.43 19.96 -13.16
CA ALA A 36 -12.88 19.83 -13.32
C ALA A 36 -13.60 19.77 -11.95
N VAL A 37 -13.09 18.96 -11.00
CA VAL A 37 -13.65 18.87 -9.64
C VAL A 37 -13.57 20.21 -8.93
N LEU A 38 -12.43 20.90 -9.01
CA LEU A 38 -12.24 22.21 -8.38
C LEU A 38 -13.11 23.29 -9.02
N ALA A 39 -13.46 23.15 -10.30
CA ALA A 39 -14.41 24.01 -11.00
C ALA A 39 -15.88 23.70 -10.65
N GLY A 40 -16.15 22.68 -9.82
CA GLY A 40 -17.49 22.33 -9.33
C GLY A 40 -18.12 21.09 -9.96
N ASP A 41 -17.46 20.43 -10.89
CA ASP A 41 -17.90 19.14 -11.45
C ASP A 41 -17.65 18.00 -10.44
N ARG A 42 -18.69 17.71 -9.64
CA ARG A 42 -18.62 16.64 -8.63
C ARG A 42 -18.54 15.25 -9.26
N ASP A 43 -19.07 15.06 -10.45
CA ASP A 43 -19.07 13.78 -11.13
C ASP A 43 -17.67 13.42 -11.66
N ALA A 44 -16.83 14.42 -11.91
CA ALA A 44 -15.43 14.19 -12.27
C ALA A 44 -14.67 13.41 -11.17
N PHE A 45 -14.95 13.63 -9.89
CA PHE A 45 -14.30 12.89 -8.80
C PHE A 45 -14.67 11.40 -8.80
N ARG A 46 -15.86 11.05 -9.29
CA ARG A 46 -16.31 9.66 -9.39
C ARG A 46 -15.36 8.82 -10.26
N ARG A 47 -14.75 9.42 -11.28
CA ARG A 47 -13.74 8.73 -12.11
C ARG A 47 -12.56 8.23 -11.28
N PHE A 48 -12.11 9.02 -10.29
CA PHE A 48 -11.07 8.58 -9.36
C PHE A 48 -11.56 7.44 -8.45
N VAL A 49 -12.81 7.52 -7.95
CA VAL A 49 -13.38 6.47 -7.11
C VAL A 49 -13.46 5.16 -7.88
N ASP A 50 -13.95 5.20 -9.11
CA ASP A 50 -14.13 4.00 -9.94
C ASP A 50 -12.77 3.39 -10.36
N ARG A 51 -11.77 4.23 -10.70
CA ARG A 51 -10.45 3.78 -11.12
C ARG A 51 -9.60 3.29 -9.97
N GLU A 52 -9.52 4.05 -8.89
CA GLU A 52 -8.59 3.79 -7.78
C GLU A 52 -9.20 2.91 -6.69
N GLY A 53 -10.53 2.82 -6.60
CA GLY A 53 -11.24 2.14 -5.52
C GLY A 53 -10.69 0.76 -5.17
N PRO A 54 -10.57 -0.17 -6.14
CA PRO A 54 -10.04 -1.51 -5.86
C PRO A 54 -8.60 -1.50 -5.32
N ALA A 55 -7.75 -0.59 -5.81
CA ALA A 55 -6.36 -0.47 -5.35
C ALA A 55 -6.27 0.08 -3.93
N ILE A 56 -7.11 1.06 -3.61
CA ILE A 56 -7.17 1.69 -2.29
C ILE A 56 -7.71 0.72 -1.23
N VAL A 57 -8.80 -0.01 -1.53
CA VAL A 57 -9.31 -1.07 -0.63
C VAL A 57 -8.22 -2.12 -0.36
N ARG A 58 -7.51 -2.57 -1.40
CA ARG A 58 -6.39 -3.50 -1.23
C ARG A 58 -5.27 -2.94 -0.36
N ALA A 59 -4.93 -1.65 -0.52
CA ALA A 59 -3.91 -0.99 0.29
C ALA A 59 -4.32 -0.94 1.78
N CYS A 60 -5.58 -0.58 2.07
CA CYS A 60 -6.12 -0.60 3.42
C CYS A 60 -6.16 -2.02 4.00
N TYR A 61 -6.60 -3.00 3.21
CA TYR A 61 -6.65 -4.40 3.63
C TYR A 61 -5.27 -4.96 4.00
N ARG A 62 -4.21 -4.56 3.30
CA ARG A 62 -2.83 -4.96 3.65
C ARG A 62 -2.44 -4.51 5.06
N VAL A 63 -3.05 -3.46 5.57
CA VAL A 63 -2.76 -2.91 6.92
C VAL A 63 -3.70 -3.48 7.97
N LEU A 64 -5.01 -3.53 7.67
CA LEU A 64 -6.07 -3.85 8.62
C LEU A 64 -6.34 -5.35 8.74
N GLY A 65 -6.22 -6.09 7.60
CA GLY A 65 -6.48 -7.53 7.54
C GLY A 65 -7.97 -7.91 7.58
N ASP A 66 -8.87 -6.93 7.64
CA ASP A 66 -10.31 -7.09 7.61
C ASP A 66 -10.91 -6.31 6.43
N VAL A 67 -11.85 -6.94 5.71
CA VAL A 67 -12.43 -6.38 4.48
C VAL A 67 -13.30 -5.18 4.77
N HIS A 68 -14.18 -5.29 5.75
CA HIS A 68 -15.12 -4.22 6.08
C HIS A 68 -14.40 -2.99 6.61
N GLU A 69 -13.40 -3.19 7.48
CA GLU A 69 -12.56 -2.10 7.94
C GLU A 69 -11.74 -1.47 6.80
N ALA A 70 -11.30 -2.28 5.84
CA ALA A 70 -10.57 -1.78 4.68
C ALA A 70 -11.46 -0.94 3.75
N GLU A 71 -12.71 -1.34 3.56
CA GLU A 71 -13.71 -0.58 2.80
C GLU A 71 -14.05 0.73 3.50
N ASP A 72 -14.27 0.71 4.82
CA ASP A 72 -14.51 1.91 5.62
C ASP A 72 -13.31 2.88 5.56
N ALA A 73 -12.09 2.35 5.72
CA ALA A 73 -10.86 3.15 5.61
C ALA A 73 -10.68 3.73 4.19
N ALA A 74 -11.03 2.99 3.16
CA ALA A 74 -10.99 3.46 1.78
C ALA A 74 -12.02 4.57 1.54
N GLN A 75 -13.23 4.45 2.06
CA GLN A 75 -14.24 5.52 1.99
C GLN A 75 -13.76 6.78 2.70
N GLU A 76 -13.22 6.65 3.94
CA GLU A 76 -12.64 7.78 4.67
C GLU A 76 -11.50 8.43 3.88
N ALA A 77 -10.69 7.62 3.16
CA ALA A 77 -9.61 8.12 2.33
C ALA A 77 -10.11 8.94 1.15
N PHE A 78 -11.15 8.50 0.44
CA PHE A 78 -11.75 9.26 -0.66
C PHE A 78 -12.38 10.57 -0.17
N VAL A 79 -13.09 10.56 0.95
CA VAL A 79 -13.65 11.78 1.56
C VAL A 79 -12.54 12.74 1.97
N THR A 80 -11.47 12.25 2.57
CA THR A 80 -10.32 13.05 2.97
C THR A 80 -9.60 13.62 1.75
N ALA A 81 -9.41 12.82 0.70
CA ALA A 81 -8.82 13.25 -0.56
C ALA A 81 -9.65 14.34 -1.23
N TYR A 82 -10.98 14.18 -1.32
CA TYR A 82 -11.87 15.20 -1.87
C TYR A 82 -11.74 16.54 -1.14
N ARG A 83 -11.71 16.52 0.18
CA ARG A 83 -11.58 17.73 1.02
C ARG A 83 -10.19 18.37 0.90
N SER A 84 -9.15 17.57 0.71
CA SER A 84 -7.77 18.04 0.58
C SER A 84 -7.28 18.15 -0.87
N LEU A 85 -8.17 18.01 -1.85
CA LEU A 85 -7.85 18.04 -3.26
C LEU A 85 -7.03 19.29 -3.70
N PRO A 86 -7.31 20.52 -3.18
CA PRO A 86 -6.49 21.68 -3.48
C PRO A 86 -5.01 21.54 -3.07
N SER A 87 -4.69 20.60 -2.17
CA SER A 87 -3.31 20.35 -1.73
C SER A 87 -2.53 19.38 -2.64
N TRP A 88 -3.20 18.73 -3.58
CA TRP A 88 -2.53 17.87 -4.56
C TRP A 88 -1.79 18.73 -5.58
N ARG A 89 -0.47 18.57 -5.67
CA ARG A 89 0.40 19.42 -6.49
C ARG A 89 0.63 18.88 -7.90
N GLY A 90 0.17 17.66 -8.19
CA GLY A 90 0.48 16.99 -9.46
C GLY A 90 1.94 16.55 -9.60
N ASP A 91 2.67 16.38 -8.49
CA ASP A 91 4.07 15.91 -8.47
C ASP A 91 4.19 14.40 -8.72
N GLY A 92 3.07 13.70 -8.93
CA GLY A 92 2.95 12.27 -9.21
C GLY A 92 1.50 11.87 -9.40
N PRO A 93 1.23 10.60 -9.80
CA PRO A 93 -0.12 10.08 -10.02
C PRO A 93 -1.04 10.31 -8.82
N PHE A 94 -2.30 10.63 -9.10
CA PHE A 94 -3.32 10.85 -8.06
C PHE A 94 -3.49 9.61 -7.17
N GLY A 95 -3.49 8.41 -7.77
CA GLY A 95 -3.57 7.14 -7.05
C GLY A 95 -2.47 6.96 -6.01
N ALA A 96 -1.22 7.38 -6.31
CA ALA A 96 -0.13 7.33 -5.35
C ALA A 96 -0.34 8.29 -4.17
N TRP A 97 -0.83 9.51 -4.43
CA TRP A 97 -1.17 10.47 -3.38
C TRP A 97 -2.34 9.98 -2.51
N LEU A 98 -3.39 9.43 -3.12
CA LEU A 98 -4.54 8.85 -2.45
C LEU A 98 -4.14 7.63 -1.59
N THR A 99 -3.29 6.75 -2.11
CA THR A 99 -2.76 5.59 -1.36
C THR A 99 -2.06 6.02 -0.07
N ARG A 100 -1.31 7.12 -0.09
CA ARG A 100 -0.66 7.68 1.12
C ARG A 100 -1.69 8.10 2.18
N ILE A 101 -2.80 8.72 1.76
CA ILE A 101 -3.91 9.08 2.64
C ILE A 101 -4.55 7.82 3.24
N ALA A 102 -4.86 6.84 2.39
CA ALA A 102 -5.52 5.60 2.77
C ALA A 102 -4.69 4.77 3.77
N VAL A 103 -3.41 4.55 3.49
CA VAL A 103 -2.52 3.80 4.39
C VAL A 103 -2.38 4.50 5.74
N ARG A 104 -2.30 5.84 5.77
CA ARG A 104 -2.27 6.60 7.03
C ARG A 104 -3.55 6.39 7.85
N ILE A 105 -4.71 6.42 7.21
CA ILE A 105 -6.00 6.17 7.86
C ILE A 105 -6.02 4.75 8.43
N ALA A 106 -5.68 3.75 7.62
CA ALA A 106 -5.64 2.35 8.03
C ALA A 106 -4.68 2.10 9.21
N VAL A 107 -3.47 2.68 9.18
CA VAL A 107 -2.49 2.57 10.29
C VAL A 107 -3.05 3.19 11.58
N ARG A 108 -3.71 4.35 11.48
CA ARG A 108 -4.35 5.01 12.62
C ARG A 108 -5.49 4.15 13.21
N GLN A 109 -6.33 3.56 12.36
CA GLN A 109 -7.40 2.66 12.79
C GLN A 109 -6.84 1.39 13.45
N ALA A 110 -5.83 0.76 12.88
CA ALA A 110 -5.14 -0.38 13.47
C ALA A 110 -4.53 -0.07 14.86
N GLY A 111 -4.05 1.16 15.05
CA GLY A 111 -3.56 1.64 16.35
C GLY A 111 -4.66 1.73 17.41
N ARG A 112 -5.81 2.26 17.03
CA ARG A 112 -6.98 2.38 17.94
C ARG A 112 -7.51 1.02 18.38
N ARG A 113 -7.56 0.02 17.48
CA ARG A 113 -7.96 -1.36 17.83
C ARG A 113 -7.15 -1.93 18.98
N LYS A 114 -5.83 -1.76 18.96
CA LYS A 114 -4.97 -2.23 20.06
C LYS A 114 -5.30 -1.54 21.38
N SER A 115 -5.61 -0.25 21.34
CA SER A 115 -6.00 0.49 22.53
C SER A 115 -7.34 0.01 23.13
N VAL A 116 -8.28 -0.42 22.29
CA VAL A 116 -9.60 -0.93 22.72
C VAL A 116 -9.51 -2.40 23.12
N ALA A 117 -8.74 -3.22 22.42
CA ALA A 117 -8.56 -4.65 22.75
C ALA A 117 -7.90 -4.91 24.11
N TRP A 118 -7.23 -3.93 24.70
CA TRP A 118 -6.77 -3.99 26.09
C TRP A 118 -7.91 -3.84 27.11
N LEU A 119 -9.07 -3.33 26.65
CA LEU A 119 -10.27 -3.17 27.48
C LEU A 119 -11.28 -4.33 27.31
N ASP A 120 -11.13 -5.14 26.24
CA ASP A 120 -12.08 -6.20 25.90
C ASP A 120 -11.37 -7.52 25.61
N VAL A 121 -11.25 -8.38 26.62
CA VAL A 121 -10.53 -9.66 26.56
C VAL A 121 -11.32 -10.76 25.83
N THR A 122 -12.46 -10.46 25.19
CA THR A 122 -13.40 -11.46 24.68
C THR A 122 -13.70 -11.46 23.19
N ALA A 123 -12.83 -10.90 22.32
CA ALA A 123 -13.09 -10.92 20.87
C ALA A 123 -12.39 -12.10 20.18
N GLU A 124 -13.18 -13.07 19.74
CA GLU A 124 -12.80 -14.18 18.87
C GLU A 124 -12.39 -13.71 17.45
N PRO A 125 -11.37 -14.33 16.82
CA PRO A 125 -10.95 -13.97 15.47
C PRO A 125 -11.79 -14.71 14.43
N GLY A 126 -12.73 -14.05 13.81
CA GLY A 126 -13.55 -14.62 12.74
C GLY A 126 -13.79 -13.67 11.58
N SER A 127 -13.19 -13.95 10.43
CA SER A 127 -13.82 -13.62 9.15
C SER A 127 -13.13 -14.31 7.96
N THR A 128 -13.90 -15.08 7.21
CA THR A 128 -13.52 -15.87 6.04
C THR A 128 -13.56 -15.09 4.70
N ALA A 129 -13.83 -13.79 4.72
CA ALA A 129 -13.93 -12.95 3.52
C ALA A 129 -12.58 -12.53 2.88
N ALA A 130 -11.47 -12.90 3.53
CA ALA A 130 -10.11 -12.50 3.12
C ALA A 130 -9.63 -13.07 1.77
N ALA A 131 -10.23 -14.16 1.30
CA ALA A 131 -9.76 -14.87 0.11
C ALA A 131 -10.02 -14.13 -1.22
N ALA A 132 -11.10 -13.37 -1.31
CA ALA A 132 -11.53 -12.74 -2.56
C ALA A 132 -10.69 -11.51 -2.96
N ILE A 133 -10.10 -10.79 -1.99
CA ILE A 133 -9.35 -9.56 -2.26
C ILE A 133 -7.89 -9.85 -2.62
N ASN A 134 -7.34 -10.98 -2.17
CA ASN A 134 -5.95 -11.36 -2.46
C ASN A 134 -5.70 -11.83 -3.89
N SER A 135 -6.73 -12.29 -4.62
CA SER A 135 -6.56 -12.84 -5.97
C SER A 135 -6.36 -11.79 -7.06
N ALA A 136 -6.67 -10.52 -6.81
CA ALA A 136 -6.67 -9.46 -7.82
C ALA A 136 -5.36 -8.65 -7.94
N SER A 137 -4.32 -8.94 -7.17
CA SER A 137 -3.11 -8.09 -7.14
C SER A 137 -1.78 -8.86 -7.06
N ILE A 138 -1.75 -10.12 -7.49
CA ILE A 138 -0.49 -10.81 -7.73
C ILE A 138 -0.21 -10.65 -9.22
N ASP A 139 0.91 -10.00 -9.54
CA ASP A 139 1.44 -9.89 -10.91
C ASP A 139 1.15 -11.17 -11.71
N ALA A 140 0.53 -10.96 -12.89
CA ALA A 140 0.07 -12.02 -13.80
C ALA A 140 1.24 -12.75 -14.50
N SER A 141 2.33 -13.00 -13.80
CA SER A 141 3.49 -13.69 -14.36
C SER A 141 4.10 -14.69 -13.39
N SER A 142 3.34 -15.69 -12.97
CA SER A 142 3.90 -17.00 -12.52
C SER A 142 2.81 -17.92 -11.98
N SER A 143 2.61 -19.01 -12.71
CA SER A 143 1.89 -20.25 -12.35
C SER A 143 0.59 -20.10 -11.55
N ASN A 144 -0.51 -20.41 -12.23
CA ASN A 144 -1.88 -20.57 -11.71
C ASN A 144 -2.03 -21.86 -10.85
N ASP A 145 -1.01 -22.27 -10.09
CA ASP A 145 -1.11 -23.39 -9.18
C ASP A 145 -1.87 -22.97 -7.91
N PRO A 146 -3.08 -23.51 -7.65
CA PRO A 146 -3.89 -23.17 -6.48
C PRO A 146 -3.16 -23.37 -5.15
N MET A 147 -2.25 -24.35 -5.09
CA MET A 147 -1.46 -24.65 -3.89
C MET A 147 -0.42 -23.55 -3.62
N LEU A 148 0.23 -23.04 -4.67
CA LEU A 148 1.16 -21.91 -4.55
C LEU A 148 0.45 -20.60 -4.20
N LEU A 149 -0.76 -20.40 -4.69
CA LEU A 149 -1.61 -19.25 -4.33
C LEU A 149 -2.01 -19.30 -2.85
N SER A 150 -2.41 -20.48 -2.35
CA SER A 150 -2.75 -20.67 -0.93
C SER A 150 -1.55 -20.36 -0.03
N LEU A 151 -0.38 -20.93 -0.33
CA LEU A 151 0.85 -20.69 0.44
C LEU A 151 1.29 -19.21 0.43
N ARG A 152 1.12 -18.51 -0.70
CA ARG A 152 1.39 -17.06 -0.79
C ARG A 152 0.41 -16.26 0.09
N THR A 153 -0.85 -16.63 0.09
CA THR A 153 -1.90 -15.98 0.90
C THR A 153 -1.65 -16.18 2.38
N GLU A 154 -1.30 -17.38 2.80
CA GLU A 154 -0.94 -17.70 4.18
C GLU A 154 0.28 -16.91 4.66
N ARG A 155 1.35 -16.89 3.85
CA ARG A 155 2.56 -16.10 4.14
C ARG A 155 2.26 -14.61 4.25
N ALA A 156 1.47 -14.07 3.31
CA ALA A 156 1.08 -12.66 3.35
C ALA A 156 0.25 -12.34 4.60
N THR A 157 -0.63 -13.26 5.02
CA THR A 157 -1.43 -13.12 6.24
C THR A 157 -0.56 -13.20 7.49
N ALA A 158 0.41 -14.11 7.54
CA ALA A 158 1.37 -14.21 8.63
C ALA A 158 2.19 -12.92 8.78
N VAL A 159 2.74 -12.40 7.67
CA VAL A 159 3.50 -11.13 7.67
C VAL A 159 2.64 -9.96 8.17
N ARG A 160 1.38 -9.84 7.71
CA ARG A 160 0.46 -8.78 8.19
C ARG A 160 0.22 -8.87 9.69
N ARG A 161 0.02 -10.09 10.21
CA ARG A 161 -0.17 -10.32 11.65
C ARG A 161 1.05 -9.85 12.44
N GLU A 162 2.25 -10.14 11.96
CA GLU A 162 3.48 -9.71 12.63
C GLU A 162 3.69 -8.19 12.53
N VAL A 163 3.39 -7.57 11.39
CA VAL A 163 3.39 -6.10 11.26
C VAL A 163 2.40 -5.48 12.24
N ALA A 164 1.20 -6.05 12.39
CA ALA A 164 0.19 -5.57 13.33
C ALA A 164 0.65 -5.69 14.80
N ARG A 165 1.55 -6.61 15.13
CA ARG A 165 2.12 -6.78 16.49
C ARG A 165 3.20 -5.76 16.83
N LEU A 166 3.78 -5.09 15.84
CA LEU A 166 4.77 -4.06 16.10
C LEU A 166 4.17 -2.90 16.93
N SER A 167 4.99 -2.30 17.79
CA SER A 167 4.62 -1.05 18.48
C SER A 167 4.47 0.10 17.49
N ASP A 168 3.66 1.10 17.84
CA ASP A 168 3.20 2.16 16.94
C ASP A 168 4.27 2.86 16.10
N PRO A 169 5.42 3.33 16.64
CA PRO A 169 6.38 4.02 15.79
C PRO A 169 6.99 3.12 14.72
N TYR A 170 7.17 1.83 14.99
CA TYR A 170 7.73 0.87 14.05
C TYR A 170 6.68 0.41 13.04
N ARG A 171 5.46 0.07 13.51
CA ARG A 171 4.35 -0.34 12.66
C ARG A 171 4.01 0.75 11.65
N GLU A 172 3.85 2.00 12.09
CA GLU A 172 3.55 3.12 11.22
C GLU A 172 4.63 3.29 10.15
N THR A 173 5.91 3.29 10.54
CA THR A 173 7.02 3.48 9.60
C THR A 173 7.12 2.35 8.58
N VAL A 174 6.99 1.09 9.03
CA VAL A 174 7.02 -0.09 8.14
C VAL A 174 5.82 -0.08 7.19
N SER A 175 4.61 0.20 7.70
CA SER A 175 3.41 0.24 6.86
C SER A 175 3.46 1.36 5.81
N LEU A 176 3.88 2.56 6.18
CA LEU A 176 4.04 3.66 5.24
C LEU A 176 5.11 3.35 4.18
N ARG A 177 6.21 2.68 4.56
CA ARG A 177 7.28 2.32 3.63
C ARG A 177 6.86 1.26 2.61
N PHE A 178 6.21 0.17 3.08
CA PHE A 178 5.96 -1.02 2.25
C PHE A 178 4.54 -1.10 1.67
N PHE A 179 3.55 -0.54 2.33
CA PHE A 179 2.16 -0.53 1.83
C PHE A 179 1.77 0.81 1.23
N GLY A 180 2.36 1.91 1.72
CA GLY A 180 2.18 3.25 1.18
C GLY A 180 3.24 3.64 0.14
N GLU A 181 4.26 2.81 -0.06
CA GLU A 181 5.37 3.02 -1.01
C GLU A 181 6.11 4.36 -0.84
N LEU A 182 6.05 4.93 0.38
CA LEU A 182 6.68 6.20 0.67
C LEU A 182 8.21 6.08 0.78
N THR A 183 8.90 7.12 0.33
CA THR A 183 10.32 7.30 0.65
C THR A 183 10.51 7.67 2.12
N LEU A 184 11.72 7.51 2.65
CA LEU A 184 12.00 7.85 4.06
C LEU A 184 11.85 9.34 4.34
N GLU A 185 12.15 10.18 3.35
CA GLU A 185 11.97 11.63 3.39
C GLU A 185 10.48 12.01 3.44
N GLU A 186 9.65 11.32 2.66
CA GLU A 186 8.20 11.52 2.70
C GLU A 186 7.61 11.08 4.04
N ILE A 187 8.05 9.94 4.58
CA ILE A 187 7.63 9.47 5.92
C ILE A 187 8.04 10.49 6.98
N ALA A 188 9.26 11.03 6.91
CA ALA A 188 9.75 12.06 7.84
C ALA A 188 8.85 13.31 7.81
N ARG A 189 8.56 13.81 6.61
CA ARG A 189 7.65 14.96 6.42
C ARG A 189 6.24 14.68 6.92
N GLN A 190 5.70 13.48 6.64
CA GLN A 190 4.34 13.12 7.02
C GLN A 190 4.17 12.91 8.52
N THR A 191 5.16 12.31 9.17
CA THR A 191 5.08 11.97 10.60
C THR A 191 5.62 13.08 11.49
N GLY A 192 6.22 14.13 10.93
CA GLY A 192 6.91 15.19 11.67
C GLY A 192 8.17 14.73 12.39
N ARG A 193 8.70 13.53 12.05
CA ARG A 193 9.89 12.96 12.69
C ARG A 193 11.15 13.26 11.88
N PRO A 194 12.29 13.49 12.55
CA PRO A 194 13.58 13.58 11.87
C PRO A 194 13.87 12.36 11.01
N LEU A 195 14.48 12.54 9.83
CA LEU A 195 14.83 11.44 8.92
C LEU A 195 15.68 10.35 9.60
N GLY A 196 16.61 10.73 10.47
CA GLY A 196 17.41 9.78 11.26
C GLY A 196 16.56 8.89 12.16
N THR A 197 15.50 9.45 12.76
CA THR A 197 14.53 8.71 13.57
C THR A 197 13.73 7.74 12.72
N VAL A 198 13.29 8.17 11.55
CA VAL A 198 12.56 7.30 10.59
C VAL A 198 13.43 6.12 10.14
N LYS A 199 14.69 6.37 9.78
CA LYS A 199 15.67 5.31 9.45
C LYS A 199 15.83 4.30 10.60
N THR A 200 15.95 4.80 11.82
CA THR A 200 16.07 3.95 13.02
C THR A 200 14.80 3.15 13.28
N HIS A 201 13.61 3.75 13.12
CA HIS A 201 12.34 3.06 13.30
C HIS A 201 12.14 1.98 12.24
N LEU A 202 12.47 2.25 10.98
CA LEU A 202 12.40 1.24 9.93
C LEU A 202 13.33 0.06 10.24
N HIS A 203 14.59 0.34 10.54
CA HIS A 203 15.59 -0.69 10.84
C HIS A 203 15.16 -1.58 12.03
N ARG A 204 14.77 -0.97 13.15
CA ARG A 204 14.30 -1.70 14.34
C ARG A 204 13.02 -2.45 14.11
N GLY A 205 12.09 -1.88 13.31
CA GLY A 205 10.85 -2.54 12.92
C GLY A 205 11.12 -3.81 12.12
N LEU A 206 12.02 -3.75 11.14
CA LEU A 206 12.39 -4.91 10.32
C LEU A 206 13.13 -5.99 11.13
N LEU A 207 14.01 -5.61 12.06
CA LEU A 207 14.66 -6.58 12.95
C LEU A 207 13.63 -7.34 13.79
N ARG A 208 12.68 -6.64 14.42
CA ARG A 208 11.62 -7.28 15.21
C ARG A 208 10.71 -8.17 14.39
N LEU A 209 10.40 -7.76 13.15
CA LEU A 209 9.64 -8.62 12.24
C LEU A 209 10.40 -9.89 11.90
N ARG A 210 11.68 -9.79 11.62
CA ARG A 210 12.52 -10.94 11.35
C ARG A 210 12.56 -11.91 12.53
N GLU A 211 12.85 -11.41 13.73
CA GLU A 211 12.86 -12.20 14.96
C GLU A 211 11.52 -12.92 15.21
N SER A 212 10.40 -12.20 15.00
CA SER A 212 9.06 -12.74 15.19
C SER A 212 8.72 -13.84 14.18
N ILE A 213 9.09 -13.67 12.91
CA ILE A 213 8.87 -14.65 11.84
C ILE A 213 9.76 -15.90 12.06
N GLU A 214 11.02 -15.73 12.47
CA GLU A 214 11.92 -16.83 12.77
C GLU A 214 11.42 -17.66 13.98
N GLN A 215 10.86 -17.03 14.99
CA GLN A 215 10.29 -17.70 16.17
C GLN A 215 8.93 -18.37 15.86
N GLY A 216 8.13 -17.79 14.97
CA GLY A 216 6.82 -18.33 14.56
C GLY A 216 6.89 -19.42 13.48
N GLY A 217 8.00 -19.55 12.77
CA GLY A 217 8.22 -20.58 11.74
C GLY A 217 8.75 -21.92 12.25
N GLY A 218 8.92 -22.06 13.56
CA GLY A 218 9.48 -23.27 14.22
C GLY A 218 8.44 -24.18 14.91
N ALA A 219 7.13 -24.00 14.60
CA ALA A 219 6.07 -24.82 15.17
C ALA A 219 5.31 -25.58 14.09
#